data_8e1f33950b519cb99b508cfe2b435db5
#
_entry.id   8e1f33950b519cb99b508cfe2b435db5
#
_cell.length_a   1.000
_cell.length_b   1.000
_cell.length_c   1.000
_cell.angle_alpha   90.00
_cell.angle_beta   90.00
_cell.angle_gamma   90.00
#
_symmetry.space_group_name_H-M   'P 1'
#
loop_
_entity.id
_entity.type
_entity.pdbx_description
1 polymer ?
#
loop_
_entity_poly.entity_id
_entity_poly.type
_entity_poly.pdbx_seq_one_letter_code
_entity_poly.pdbx_strand_id
1 'polypeptide(L)' 'MKSNKIGERIAAIRKEHGLTQRELAQKVGVSHGHIGRIETGRYTMRTDTLQRIADVFNMEIELIKKGEN' A
#
# COMPACT_ATOMS: atom_id res chain seq x y z
N MET A 1 -6.40 3.16 -18.97
CA MET A 1 -6.78 2.94 -17.95
C MET A 1 -5.93 3.18 -16.89
N LYS A 2 -6.30 3.60 -15.91
CA LYS A 2 -5.61 3.86 -14.88
C LYS A 2 -5.46 2.79 -14.04
N SER A 3 -4.48 2.23 -13.84
CA SER A 3 -4.42 1.17 -12.99
C SER A 3 -4.05 1.61 -11.68
N ASN A 4 -4.41 0.87 -10.70
CA ASN A 4 -4.10 1.15 -9.37
C ASN A 4 -2.95 0.28 -8.97
N LYS A 5 -1.83 0.52 -9.56
CA LYS A 5 -0.70 -0.35 -9.34
C LYS A 5 -0.17 -0.37 -7.94
N ILE A 6 -0.15 0.77 -7.30
CA ILE A 6 0.33 0.84 -5.94
C ILE A 6 -0.57 0.04 -5.01
N GLY A 7 -1.88 0.21 -5.14
CA GLY A 7 -2.80 -0.52 -4.29
C GLY A 7 -2.73 -2.02 -4.52
N GLU A 8 -2.65 -2.40 -5.79
CA GLU A 8 -2.54 -3.81 -6.12
C GLU A 8 -1.25 -4.41 -5.57
N ARG A 9 -0.18 -3.63 -5.64
CA ARG A 9 1.08 -4.11 -5.13
C ARG A 9 1.05 -4.28 -3.63
N ILE A 10 0.42 -3.34 -2.93
CA ILE A 10 0.29 -3.44 -1.49
C ILE A 10 -0.51 -4.68 -1.13
N ALA A 11 -1.60 -4.93 -1.85
CA ALA A 11 -2.42 -6.11 -1.59
C ALA A 11 -1.61 -7.38 -1.81
N ALA A 12 -0.81 -7.42 -2.86
CA ALA A 12 -0.01 -8.60 -3.17
C ALA A 12 1.03 -8.84 -2.07
N ILE A 13 1.71 -7.80 -1.65
CA ILE A 13 2.72 -7.93 -0.61
C ILE A 13 2.08 -8.37 0.70
N ARG A 14 0.93 -7.78 1.02
CA ARG A 14 0.20 -8.14 2.23
C ARG A 14 -0.11 -9.63 2.23
N LYS A 15 -0.61 -10.13 1.12
CA LYS A 15 -0.98 -11.54 1.03
C LYS A 15 0.23 -12.43 1.09
N GLU A 16 1.33 -12.00 0.51
CA GLU A 16 2.57 -12.76 0.58
C GLU A 16 3.04 -12.92 2.00
N HIS A 17 2.74 -11.94 2.85
CA HIS A 17 3.12 -12.01 4.25
C HIS A 17 2.04 -12.63 5.11
N GLY A 18 0.99 -13.15 4.50
CA GLY A 18 -0.06 -13.83 5.25
C GLY A 18 -0.92 -12.93 6.11
N LEU A 19 -1.02 -11.66 5.76
CA LEU A 19 -1.77 -10.71 6.57
C LEU A 19 -3.14 -10.42 5.98
N THR A 20 -4.12 -10.26 6.85
CA THR A 20 -5.42 -9.78 6.42
C THR A 20 -5.34 -8.26 6.34
N GLN A 21 -6.35 -7.64 5.72
CA GLN A 21 -6.41 -6.19 5.67
C GLN A 21 -6.46 -5.61 7.08
N ARG A 22 -7.19 -6.27 7.97
CA ARG A 22 -7.30 -5.80 9.34
C ARG A 22 -5.96 -5.87 10.05
N GLU A 23 -5.22 -6.94 9.83
CA GLU A 23 -3.91 -7.07 10.45
C GLU A 23 -2.93 -6.02 9.94
N LEU A 24 -2.95 -5.78 8.64
CA LEU A 24 -2.09 -4.75 8.10
C LEU A 24 -2.48 -3.38 8.67
N ALA A 25 -3.78 -3.12 8.75
CA ALA A 25 -4.25 -1.85 9.28
C ALA A 25 -3.76 -1.62 10.71
N GLN A 26 -3.78 -2.67 11.51
CA GLN A 26 -3.30 -2.55 12.88
C GLN A 26 -1.82 -2.23 12.92
N LYS A 27 -1.05 -2.84 12.05
CA LYS A 27 0.38 -2.58 12.02
C LYS A 27 0.71 -1.18 11.52
N VAL A 28 -0.10 -0.67 10.61
CA VAL A 28 0.11 0.65 10.04
C VAL A 28 -0.46 1.75 10.93
N GLY A 29 -1.49 1.41 11.70
CA GLY A 29 -2.13 2.40 12.56
C GLY A 29 -3.29 3.12 11.91
N VAL A 30 -4.00 2.44 11.02
CA VAL A 30 -5.18 3.02 10.36
C VAL A 30 -6.31 2.02 10.46
N SER A 31 -7.50 2.41 10.03
CA SER A 31 -8.63 1.49 10.06
C SER A 31 -8.52 0.51 8.92
N HIS A 32 -9.15 -0.65 9.08
CA HIS A 32 -9.02 -1.67 8.03
C HIS A 32 -9.78 -1.25 6.77
N GLY A 33 -10.83 -0.45 6.91
CA GLY A 33 -11.51 0.08 5.73
C GLY A 33 -10.62 1.00 4.93
N HIS A 34 -9.71 1.68 5.61
CA HIS A 34 -8.76 2.54 4.95
C HIS A 34 -7.81 1.72 4.07
N ILE A 35 -7.35 0.58 4.59
CA ILE A 35 -6.50 -0.31 3.80
C ILE A 35 -7.27 -0.82 2.58
N GLY A 36 -8.53 -1.17 2.75
CA GLY A 36 -9.34 -1.63 1.63
C GLY A 36 -9.44 -0.58 0.54
N ARG A 37 -9.64 0.67 0.92
CA ARG A 37 -9.73 1.73 -0.08
C ARG A 37 -8.41 1.97 -0.79
N ILE A 38 -7.31 1.87 -0.06
CA ILE A 38 -6.01 2.01 -0.67
C ILE A 38 -5.79 0.91 -1.69
N GLU A 39 -6.12 -0.32 -1.33
CA GLU A 39 -5.86 -1.45 -2.21
C GLU A 39 -6.72 -1.43 -3.46
N THR A 40 -7.90 -0.84 -3.37
CA THR A 40 -8.77 -0.77 -4.55
C THR A 40 -8.59 0.49 -5.36
N GLY A 41 -7.75 1.42 -4.88
CA GLY A 41 -7.49 2.62 -5.64
C GLY A 41 -8.53 3.71 -5.47
N ARG A 42 -9.42 3.56 -4.48
CA ARG A 42 -10.44 4.54 -4.27
C ARG A 42 -10.00 5.69 -3.41
N TYR A 43 -8.75 5.68 -3.01
CA TYR A 43 -8.26 6.68 -2.09
C TYR A 43 -6.84 7.06 -2.47
N THR A 44 -6.56 8.35 -2.49
CA THR A 44 -5.21 8.82 -2.77
C THR A 44 -4.41 8.72 -1.48
N MET A 45 -3.41 7.88 -1.49
CA MET A 45 -2.66 7.61 -0.28
C MET A 45 -1.67 8.72 0.00
N ARG A 46 -1.59 9.09 1.25
CA ARG A 46 -0.62 10.10 1.65
C ARG A 46 0.74 9.45 1.74
N THR A 47 1.76 10.28 1.57
CA THR A 47 3.12 9.81 1.60
C THR A 47 3.48 9.16 2.92
N ASP A 48 3.04 9.75 4.02
CA ASP A 48 3.38 9.19 5.32
C ASP A 48 2.71 7.83 5.54
N THR A 49 1.51 7.64 4.99
CA THR A 49 0.85 6.34 5.09
C THR A 49 1.61 5.31 4.28
N LEU A 50 2.05 5.70 3.09
CA LEU A 50 2.81 4.79 2.25
C LEU A 50 4.12 4.41 2.95
N GLN A 51 4.75 5.38 3.61
CA GLN A 51 5.99 5.09 4.32
C GLN A 51 5.75 4.10 5.46
N ARG A 52 4.65 4.25 6.18
CA ARG A 52 4.33 3.31 7.25
C ARG A 52 4.10 1.91 6.72
N ILE A 53 3.42 1.80 5.58
CA ILE A 53 3.20 0.50 4.98
C ILE A 53 4.52 -0.11 4.55
N ALA A 54 5.37 0.69 3.94
CA ALA A 54 6.68 0.19 3.53
C ALA A 54 7.47 -0.29 4.73
N ASP A 55 7.40 0.45 5.83
CA ASP A 55 8.13 0.07 7.03
C ASP A 55 7.66 -1.26 7.60
N VAL A 56 6.37 -1.52 7.53
CA VAL A 56 5.83 -2.78 8.02
C VAL A 56 6.46 -3.95 7.29
N PHE A 57 6.72 -3.79 6.00
CA PHE A 57 7.28 -4.86 5.20
C PHE A 57 8.79 -4.72 5.00
N ASN A 58 9.39 -3.78 5.72
CA ASN A 58 10.83 -3.57 5.64
C ASN A 58 11.26 -3.26 4.22
N MET A 59 10.52 -2.41 3.56
CA MET A 59 10.79 -2.03 2.18
C MET A 59 11.03 -0.55 2.11
N GLU A 60 11.59 -0.11 1.01
CA GLU A 60 11.85 1.30 0.80
C GLU A 60 11.01 1.81 -0.35
N ILE A 61 10.67 3.08 -0.28
CA ILE A 61 9.96 3.74 -1.35
C ILE A 61 10.98 4.32 -2.29
N GLU A 62 10.84 4.02 -3.58
CA GLU A 62 11.72 4.60 -4.58
C GLU A 62 10.91 5.39 -5.56
N LEU A 63 11.45 6.51 -6.00
CA LEU A 63 10.82 7.30 -7.02
C LEU A 63 11.47 6.97 -8.35
N ILE A 64 10.66 6.54 -9.28
CA ILE A 64 11.13 6.16 -10.60
C ILE A 64 10.67 7.20 -11.58
N LYS A 65 11.62 7.71 -12.38
CA LYS A 65 11.29 8.74 -13.30
C LYS A 65 10.36 8.23 -14.36
N LYS A 66 9.17 8.86 -14.44
CA LYS A 66 8.23 8.41 -15.37
C LYS A 66 8.62 8.82 -16.74
N GLY A 67 8.41 8.03 -17.69
CA GLY A 67 8.72 8.40 -19.04
C GLY A 67 10.10 8.09 -19.49
N GLU A 68 10.88 7.58 -18.60
CA GLU A 68 12.16 7.20 -18.95
C GLU A 68 12.15 5.97 -19.72
N ASN A 69 11.15 5.31 -19.75
CA ASN A 69 11.11 4.12 -20.45
C ASN A 69 10.47 4.26 -21.69
#